data_01bd5723294c8f898b4c05ff73b8fe44
#
_entry.id   01bd5723294c8f898b4c05ff73b8fe44
#
_cell.length_a   1.000
_cell.length_b   1.000
_cell.length_c   1.000
_cell.angle_alpha   90.00
_cell.angle_beta   90.00
_cell.angle_gamma   90.00
#
_symmetry.space_group_name_H-M   'P 1'
#
loop_
_entity.id
_entity.type
_entity.pdbx_description
1 polymer ?
#
loop_
_entity_poly.entity_id
_entity_poly.type
_entity_poly.pdbx_seq_one_letter_code
_entity_poly.pdbx_strand_id
1 'polypeptide(L)'
;MLQYVKGRKMENNEPIRDQEIEIDLVALFHELVKHWKALVASMVLLAAVFGLYSKITFVPEYEASAEMYVLTKSTSITSLADIQVGSSLTNDYEYVITGRTVLSQVIDNLDMDETYEQLSKRVSIENPTDTRVLKIVVTDTDLEASKTVADEIAKVSSQYIADNMDQSQPKIIQTAYASKTPVNNNILKNTVIGAVLGLFLAAGIVVLGYMLD
;
A
#
# COMPACT_ATOMS: atom_id res chain seq x y z
N MET A 1 -28.40 94.50 -10.51
CA MET A 1 -29.37 93.51 -10.89
C MET A 1 -28.76 92.15 -10.57
N LEU A 2 -29.40 91.45 -9.68
CA LEU A 2 -29.05 90.19 -9.09
C LEU A 2 -28.84 89.08 -10.12
N GLN A 3 -27.92 88.13 -9.85
CA GLN A 3 -28.26 86.75 -9.95
C GLN A 3 -27.33 85.85 -9.11
N TYR A 4 -27.99 85.14 -8.31
CA TYR A 4 -27.71 84.10 -7.41
C TYR A 4 -27.29 82.84 -8.18
N VAL A 5 -26.12 82.22 -7.91
CA VAL A 5 -25.81 80.92 -8.35
C VAL A 5 -25.47 80.06 -7.14
N LYS A 6 -26.40 79.19 -6.87
CA LYS A 6 -26.50 78.16 -5.87
C LYS A 6 -25.36 77.15 -5.94
N GLY A 7 -24.63 77.02 -4.84
CA GLY A 7 -23.57 76.01 -4.69
C GLY A 7 -24.13 74.59 -4.81
N ARG A 8 -23.56 73.82 -5.70
CA ARG A 8 -23.78 72.38 -5.82
C ARG A 8 -22.77 71.70 -4.91
N LYS A 9 -23.29 71.13 -3.82
CA LYS A 9 -22.58 70.23 -2.94
C LYS A 9 -22.05 69.09 -3.78
N MET A 10 -20.75 68.95 -3.91
CA MET A 10 -20.13 67.74 -4.44
C MET A 10 -20.26 66.66 -3.35
N GLU A 11 -21.06 65.71 -3.65
CA GLU A 11 -21.19 64.48 -2.90
C GLU A 11 -19.90 63.69 -3.13
N ASN A 12 -19.09 63.56 -2.08
CA ASN A 12 -17.91 62.69 -2.06
C ASN A 12 -18.42 61.25 -2.18
N ASN A 13 -18.40 60.75 -3.40
CA ASN A 13 -18.37 59.31 -3.62
C ASN A 13 -16.96 58.83 -3.26
N GLU A 14 -16.71 58.51 -2.01
CA GLU A 14 -15.59 57.65 -1.66
C GLU A 14 -15.87 56.28 -2.29
N PRO A 15 -14.94 55.76 -3.13
CA PRO A 15 -15.08 54.38 -3.61
C PRO A 15 -14.99 53.50 -2.38
N ILE A 16 -16.02 52.63 -2.25
CA ILE A 16 -15.97 51.47 -1.34
C ILE A 16 -14.70 50.76 -1.71
N ARG A 17 -13.65 50.91 -0.89
CA ARG A 17 -12.48 50.03 -0.94
C ARG A 17 -13.01 48.67 -0.55
N ASP A 18 -13.20 47.84 -1.55
CA ASP A 18 -13.19 46.42 -1.35
C ASP A 18 -11.89 46.13 -0.57
N GLN A 19 -12.03 45.74 0.68
CA GLN A 19 -10.92 45.24 1.47
C GLN A 19 -10.54 43.92 0.82
N GLU A 20 -9.76 43.98 -0.26
CA GLU A 20 -9.02 42.84 -0.74
C GLU A 20 -8.15 42.41 0.43
N ILE A 21 -8.43 41.21 0.96
CA ILE A 21 -7.59 40.60 1.98
C ILE A 21 -6.26 40.25 1.29
N GLU A 22 -5.35 41.23 1.24
CA GLU A 22 -3.98 40.97 0.80
C GLU A 22 -3.32 40.10 1.86
N ILE A 23 -3.29 38.78 1.59
CA ILE A 23 -2.55 37.83 2.44
C ILE A 23 -1.07 38.12 2.21
N ASP A 24 -0.44 38.83 3.13
CA ASP A 24 1.01 39.04 3.10
C ASP A 24 1.71 37.72 3.49
N LEU A 25 2.13 36.97 2.45
CA LEU A 25 2.83 35.71 2.60
C LEU A 25 4.13 35.84 3.40
N VAL A 26 4.77 37.00 3.37
CA VAL A 26 6.02 37.25 4.10
C VAL A 26 5.73 37.42 5.59
N ALA A 27 4.68 38.18 5.92
CA ALA A 27 4.22 38.36 7.30
C ALA A 27 3.75 37.02 7.89
N LEU A 28 3.00 36.22 7.11
CA LEU A 28 2.57 34.88 7.49
C LEU A 28 3.76 33.95 7.78
N PHE A 29 4.77 33.95 6.91
CA PHE A 29 5.99 33.17 7.13
C PHE A 29 6.74 33.60 8.41
N HIS A 30 6.82 34.90 8.65
CA HIS A 30 7.46 35.42 9.86
C HIS A 30 6.72 34.97 11.15
N GLU A 31 5.39 34.97 11.12
CA GLU A 31 4.57 34.52 12.23
C GLU A 31 4.72 33.00 12.47
N LEU A 32 4.81 32.19 11.40
CA LEU A 32 5.13 30.77 11.52
C LEU A 32 6.50 30.54 12.18
N VAL A 33 7.51 31.29 11.75
CA VAL A 33 8.87 31.18 12.29
C VAL A 33 8.90 31.62 13.77
N LYS A 34 8.15 32.63 14.15
CA LYS A 34 8.03 33.09 15.54
C LYS A 34 7.46 31.98 16.46
N HIS A 35 6.53 31.18 15.95
CA HIS A 35 5.90 30.09 16.66
C HIS A 35 6.53 28.70 16.43
N TRP A 36 7.79 28.66 15.94
CA TRP A 36 8.48 27.40 15.59
C TRP A 36 8.50 26.37 16.71
N LYS A 37 8.56 26.79 18.01
CA LYS A 37 8.53 25.90 19.17
C LYS A 37 7.18 25.17 19.29
N ALA A 38 6.07 25.84 19.00
CA ALA A 38 4.74 25.23 18.98
C ALA A 38 4.60 24.25 17.81
N LEU A 39 5.13 24.60 16.64
CA LEU A 39 5.17 23.72 15.48
C LEU A 39 5.94 22.44 15.76
N VAL A 40 7.15 22.54 16.33
CA VAL A 40 7.98 21.38 16.69
C VAL A 40 7.32 20.57 17.82
N ALA A 41 6.76 21.20 18.84
CA ALA A 41 6.08 20.51 19.93
C ALA A 41 4.87 19.70 19.42
N SER A 42 4.03 20.27 18.57
CA SER A 42 2.90 19.58 17.94
C SER A 42 3.35 18.44 17.04
N MET A 43 4.39 18.65 16.24
CA MET A 43 4.98 17.60 15.39
C MET A 43 5.45 16.40 16.22
N VAL A 44 6.21 16.65 17.30
CA VAL A 44 6.73 15.59 18.18
C VAL A 44 5.60 14.88 18.92
N LEU A 45 4.62 15.63 19.42
CA LEU A 45 3.48 15.08 20.14
C LEU A 45 2.66 14.14 19.26
N LEU A 46 2.27 14.57 18.05
CA LEU A 46 1.50 13.73 17.14
C LEU A 46 2.33 12.58 16.59
N ALA A 47 3.62 12.75 16.33
CA ALA A 47 4.52 11.65 15.99
C ALA A 47 4.55 10.58 17.09
N ALA A 48 4.64 11.00 18.36
CA ALA A 48 4.63 10.07 19.50
C ALA A 48 3.28 9.35 19.65
N VAL A 49 2.16 10.05 19.50
CA VAL A 49 0.81 9.46 19.55
C VAL A 49 0.62 8.42 18.45
N PHE A 50 0.92 8.78 17.20
CA PHE A 50 0.79 7.87 16.05
C PHE A 50 1.76 6.70 16.12
N GLY A 51 3.01 6.94 16.54
CA GLY A 51 4.00 5.89 16.72
C GLY A 51 3.60 4.89 17.83
N LEU A 52 3.12 5.39 18.96
CA LEU A 52 2.67 4.56 20.08
C LEU A 52 1.41 3.77 19.71
N TYR A 53 0.44 4.42 19.07
CA TYR A 53 -0.76 3.76 18.56
C TYR A 53 -0.39 2.64 17.58
N SER A 54 0.48 2.95 16.60
CA SER A 54 0.94 1.97 15.63
C SER A 54 1.65 0.78 16.26
N LYS A 55 2.44 1.01 17.33
CA LYS A 55 3.13 -0.05 18.05
C LYS A 55 2.19 -0.95 18.85
N ILE A 56 1.14 -0.38 19.46
CA ILE A 56 0.16 -1.14 20.26
C ILE A 56 -0.74 -1.98 19.35
N THR A 57 -1.10 -1.46 18.17
CA THR A 57 -2.01 -2.13 17.22
C THR A 57 -1.25 -3.03 16.22
N PHE A 58 0.09 -3.09 16.33
CA PHE A 58 0.92 -3.87 15.42
C PHE A 58 0.70 -5.36 15.63
N VAL A 59 0.18 -6.04 14.59
CA VAL A 59 0.15 -7.49 14.47
C VAL A 59 1.18 -7.86 13.41
N PRO A 60 2.24 -8.59 13.74
CA PRO A 60 3.26 -8.96 12.77
C PRO A 60 2.68 -9.92 11.73
N GLU A 61 3.00 -9.70 10.48
CA GLU A 61 2.72 -10.59 9.36
C GLU A 61 4.02 -11.08 8.75
N TYR A 62 4.09 -12.37 8.50
CA TYR A 62 5.23 -13.04 7.91
C TYR A 62 4.86 -13.55 6.53
N GLU A 63 5.80 -13.45 5.62
CA GLU A 63 5.64 -13.87 4.24
C GLU A 63 6.53 -15.08 4.00
N ALA A 64 5.91 -16.20 3.57
CA ALA A 64 6.61 -17.39 3.12
C ALA A 64 6.46 -17.53 1.62
N SER A 65 7.51 -18.01 0.96
CA SER A 65 7.45 -18.27 -0.48
C SER A 65 8.00 -19.65 -0.83
N ALA A 66 7.25 -20.38 -1.65
CA ALA A 66 7.67 -21.61 -2.32
C ALA A 66 7.81 -21.35 -3.82
N GLU A 67 8.73 -22.04 -4.49
CA GLU A 67 8.95 -21.82 -5.92
C GLU A 67 8.77 -23.11 -6.73
N MET A 68 8.05 -22.98 -7.85
CA MET A 68 7.84 -24.05 -8.81
C MET A 68 8.38 -23.65 -10.20
N TYR A 69 8.98 -24.60 -10.88
CA TYR A 69 9.41 -24.47 -12.27
C TYR A 69 8.38 -25.09 -13.21
N VAL A 70 7.90 -24.28 -14.15
CA VAL A 70 6.92 -24.72 -15.16
C VAL A 70 7.63 -25.42 -16.31
N LEU A 71 7.24 -26.67 -16.56
CA LEU A 71 7.74 -27.47 -17.66
C LEU A 71 6.73 -27.48 -18.80
N THR A 72 7.17 -27.11 -20.00
CA THR A 72 6.36 -27.28 -21.23
C THR A 72 6.65 -28.62 -21.87
N LYS A 73 5.64 -29.30 -22.41
CA LYS A 73 5.80 -30.58 -23.17
C LYS A 73 6.58 -30.42 -24.51
N SER A 74 6.87 -29.19 -24.91
CA SER A 74 7.60 -28.92 -26.14
C SER A 74 9.05 -29.41 -26.06
N THR A 75 9.40 -30.39 -26.88
CA THR A 75 10.69 -31.11 -26.91
C THR A 75 11.81 -30.36 -27.60
N SER A 76 11.57 -29.16 -28.14
CA SER A 76 12.59 -28.39 -28.87
C SER A 76 12.48 -26.89 -28.55
N ILE A 77 13.35 -26.44 -27.66
CA ILE A 77 13.53 -25.00 -27.38
C ILE A 77 14.36 -24.43 -28.54
N THR A 78 13.72 -23.84 -29.54
CA THR A 78 14.42 -23.27 -30.71
C THR A 78 13.98 -21.87 -31.12
N SER A 79 13.03 -21.24 -30.43
CA SER A 79 12.60 -19.91 -30.83
C SER A 79 12.21 -18.99 -29.64
N LEU A 80 12.30 -17.67 -29.87
CA LEU A 80 11.78 -16.62 -28.98
C LEU A 80 10.29 -16.81 -28.72
N ALA A 81 9.55 -17.48 -29.60
CA ALA A 81 8.15 -17.84 -29.41
C ALA A 81 7.93 -18.79 -28.21
N ASP A 82 8.88 -19.69 -27.91
CA ASP A 82 8.77 -20.63 -26.81
C ASP A 82 8.90 -19.95 -25.43
N ILE A 83 9.62 -18.82 -25.36
CA ILE A 83 9.72 -18.00 -24.13
C ILE A 83 8.39 -17.29 -23.89
N GLN A 84 7.75 -16.77 -24.94
CA GLN A 84 6.49 -16.05 -24.85
C GLN A 84 5.31 -17.00 -24.52
N VAL A 85 5.34 -18.23 -25.02
CA VAL A 85 4.40 -19.28 -24.63
C VAL A 85 4.60 -19.67 -23.16
N GLY A 86 5.84 -19.73 -22.68
CA GLY A 86 6.15 -20.01 -21.26
C GLY A 86 5.57 -18.96 -20.30
N SER A 87 5.64 -17.69 -20.66
CA SER A 87 5.08 -16.60 -19.82
C SER A 87 3.54 -16.56 -19.85
N SER A 88 2.92 -16.96 -20.97
CA SER A 88 1.46 -17.09 -21.05
C SER A 88 0.94 -18.24 -20.21
N LEU A 89 1.65 -19.36 -20.15
CA LEU A 89 1.30 -20.50 -19.29
C LEU A 89 1.40 -20.17 -17.80
N THR A 90 2.31 -19.25 -17.41
CA THR A 90 2.40 -18.84 -16.00
C THR A 90 1.17 -18.10 -15.53
N ASN A 91 0.52 -17.30 -16.38
CA ASN A 91 -0.75 -16.64 -16.06
C ASN A 91 -1.90 -17.65 -15.90
N ASP A 92 -1.94 -18.66 -16.76
CA ASP A 92 -2.95 -19.72 -16.65
C ASP A 92 -2.76 -20.52 -15.33
N TYR A 93 -1.51 -20.76 -14.95
CA TYR A 93 -1.21 -21.46 -13.69
C TYR A 93 -1.50 -20.61 -12.48
N GLU A 94 -1.25 -19.30 -12.50
CA GLU A 94 -1.66 -18.36 -11.45
C GLU A 94 -3.16 -18.48 -11.18
N TYR A 95 -3.97 -18.46 -12.25
CA TYR A 95 -5.43 -18.60 -12.13
C TYR A 95 -5.84 -19.96 -11.54
N VAL A 96 -5.15 -21.04 -11.89
CA VAL A 96 -5.43 -22.39 -11.36
C VAL A 96 -5.00 -22.50 -9.90
N ILE A 97 -3.80 -22.02 -9.55
CA ILE A 97 -3.23 -22.12 -8.21
C ILE A 97 -4.06 -21.33 -7.20
N THR A 98 -4.52 -20.13 -7.58
CA THR A 98 -5.40 -19.30 -6.73
C THR A 98 -6.86 -19.72 -6.82
N GLY A 99 -7.17 -20.70 -7.65
CA GLY A 99 -8.53 -21.19 -7.87
C GLY A 99 -9.12 -21.91 -6.65
N ARG A 100 -10.46 -21.88 -6.57
CA ARG A 100 -11.20 -22.48 -5.45
C ARG A 100 -10.85 -23.96 -5.25
N THR A 101 -10.72 -24.73 -6.31
CA THR A 101 -10.46 -26.18 -6.23
C THR A 101 -9.14 -26.48 -5.51
N VAL A 102 -8.07 -25.78 -5.89
CA VAL A 102 -6.75 -25.98 -5.29
C VAL A 102 -6.74 -25.50 -3.85
N LEU A 103 -7.20 -24.28 -3.59
CA LEU A 103 -7.14 -23.70 -2.24
C LEU A 103 -8.08 -24.41 -1.26
N SER A 104 -9.27 -24.86 -1.70
CA SER A 104 -10.13 -25.67 -0.83
C SER A 104 -9.51 -27.02 -0.48
N GLN A 105 -8.80 -27.66 -1.42
CA GLN A 105 -8.08 -28.88 -1.12
C GLN A 105 -6.93 -28.67 -0.13
N VAL A 106 -6.25 -27.52 -0.20
CA VAL A 106 -5.21 -27.15 0.79
C VAL A 106 -5.82 -26.97 2.18
N ILE A 107 -6.96 -26.28 2.28
CA ILE A 107 -7.72 -26.09 3.53
C ILE A 107 -8.08 -27.45 4.13
N ASP A 108 -8.63 -28.36 3.31
CA ASP A 108 -9.02 -29.71 3.74
C ASP A 108 -7.79 -30.51 4.16
N ASN A 109 -6.68 -30.45 3.41
CA ASN A 109 -5.47 -31.24 3.71
C ASN A 109 -4.79 -30.83 5.02
N LEU A 110 -4.88 -29.51 5.35
CA LEU A 110 -4.26 -28.93 6.55
C LEU A 110 -5.23 -28.79 7.72
N ASP A 111 -6.50 -29.25 7.56
CA ASP A 111 -7.56 -29.11 8.57
C ASP A 111 -7.70 -27.66 9.09
N MET A 112 -7.74 -26.70 8.16
CA MET A 112 -7.77 -25.27 8.48
C MET A 112 -9.20 -24.80 8.74
N ASP A 113 -9.40 -24.03 9.81
CA ASP A 113 -10.69 -23.41 10.13
C ASP A 113 -10.85 -22.04 9.41
N GLU A 114 -10.75 -22.06 8.08
CA GLU A 114 -10.95 -20.86 7.25
C GLU A 114 -11.64 -21.21 5.93
N THR A 115 -12.21 -20.18 5.29
CA THR A 115 -12.85 -20.33 3.98
C THR A 115 -11.85 -20.07 2.85
N TYR A 116 -12.22 -20.55 1.63
CA TYR A 116 -11.47 -20.22 0.42
C TYR A 116 -11.23 -18.72 0.26
N GLU A 117 -12.27 -17.90 0.52
CA GLU A 117 -12.20 -16.45 0.38
C GLU A 117 -11.24 -15.79 1.38
N GLN A 118 -11.02 -16.41 2.52
CA GLN A 118 -10.02 -15.95 3.51
C GLN A 118 -8.61 -16.32 3.06
N LEU A 119 -8.39 -17.58 2.70
CA LEU A 119 -7.10 -18.05 2.23
C LEU A 119 -6.65 -17.31 0.96
N SER A 120 -7.55 -17.15 -0.02
CA SER A 120 -7.22 -16.48 -1.29
C SER A 120 -6.74 -15.03 -1.15
N LYS A 121 -7.14 -14.30 -0.10
CA LYS A 121 -6.70 -12.92 0.17
C LYS A 121 -5.26 -12.81 0.64
N ARG A 122 -4.71 -13.88 1.19
CA ARG A 122 -3.36 -13.92 1.75
C ARG A 122 -2.40 -14.78 0.93
N VAL A 123 -2.87 -15.26 -0.24
CA VAL A 123 -2.06 -15.98 -1.24
C VAL A 123 -1.88 -15.09 -2.45
N SER A 124 -0.67 -14.94 -2.92
CA SER A 124 -0.34 -14.28 -4.18
C SER A 124 0.68 -15.11 -4.96
N ILE A 125 0.63 -14.97 -6.28
CA ILE A 125 1.58 -15.62 -7.18
C ILE A 125 2.41 -14.54 -7.86
N GLU A 126 3.72 -14.71 -7.79
CA GLU A 126 4.67 -13.84 -8.46
C GLU A 126 5.39 -14.64 -9.57
N ASN A 127 5.50 -14.04 -10.74
CA ASN A 127 6.33 -14.56 -11.81
C ASN A 127 7.49 -13.59 -12.06
N PRO A 128 8.72 -13.95 -11.68
CA PRO A 128 9.88 -13.13 -12.03
C PRO A 128 9.96 -12.96 -13.54
N THR A 129 10.15 -11.71 -13.98
CA THR A 129 10.17 -11.33 -15.40
C THR A 129 11.06 -12.26 -16.23
N ASP A 130 10.53 -12.71 -17.37
CA ASP A 130 11.22 -13.57 -18.34
C ASP A 130 11.68 -14.93 -17.79
N THR A 131 11.01 -15.44 -16.76
CA THR A 131 11.29 -16.77 -16.22
C THR A 131 10.11 -17.72 -16.33
N ARG A 132 10.36 -19.02 -16.14
CA ARG A 132 9.35 -20.06 -16.00
C ARG A 132 9.15 -20.47 -14.55
N VAL A 133 9.51 -19.58 -13.64
CA VAL A 133 9.36 -19.79 -12.20
C VAL A 133 8.09 -19.14 -11.73
N LEU A 134 7.30 -19.87 -10.97
CA LEU A 134 6.17 -19.34 -10.21
C LEU A 134 6.55 -19.36 -8.74
N LYS A 135 6.50 -18.21 -8.12
CA LYS A 135 6.72 -18.03 -6.69
C LYS A 135 5.35 -17.89 -6.03
N ILE A 136 4.99 -18.86 -5.22
CA ILE A 136 3.78 -18.87 -4.40
C ILE A 136 4.12 -18.16 -3.10
N VAL A 137 3.42 -17.08 -2.83
CA VAL A 137 3.64 -16.25 -1.65
C VAL A 137 2.42 -16.33 -0.73
N VAL A 138 2.64 -16.65 0.54
CA VAL A 138 1.61 -16.73 1.56
C VAL A 138 1.96 -15.82 2.72
N THR A 139 1.03 -14.95 3.08
CA THR A 139 1.15 -14.03 4.23
C THR A 139 0.33 -14.56 5.39
N ASP A 140 0.94 -14.67 6.58
CA ASP A 140 0.26 -15.11 7.80
C ASP A 140 0.85 -14.40 9.03
N THR A 141 0.10 -14.41 10.13
CA THR A 141 0.58 -13.92 11.42
C THR A 141 1.50 -14.94 12.12
N ASP A 142 1.46 -16.20 11.71
CA ASP A 142 2.36 -17.25 12.14
C ASP A 142 3.33 -17.64 11.03
N LEU A 143 4.63 -17.58 11.35
CA LEU A 143 5.72 -17.87 10.42
C LEU A 143 5.73 -19.32 9.94
N GLU A 144 5.44 -20.28 10.82
CA GLU A 144 5.46 -21.70 10.44
C GLU A 144 4.16 -22.07 9.70
N ALA A 145 3.03 -21.46 10.05
CA ALA A 145 1.80 -21.60 9.31
C ALA A 145 1.95 -21.10 7.87
N SER A 146 2.53 -19.90 7.67
CA SER A 146 2.76 -19.37 6.31
C SER A 146 3.59 -20.31 5.44
N LYS A 147 4.64 -20.94 5.99
CA LYS A 147 5.47 -21.93 5.29
C LYS A 147 4.71 -23.20 4.94
N THR A 148 3.99 -23.74 5.93
CA THR A 148 3.23 -24.99 5.75
C THR A 148 2.17 -24.83 4.66
N VAL A 149 1.47 -23.70 4.67
CA VAL A 149 0.44 -23.40 3.65
C VAL A 149 1.09 -23.19 2.27
N ALA A 150 2.20 -22.47 2.17
CA ALA A 150 2.88 -22.26 0.89
C ALA A 150 3.41 -23.57 0.28
N ASP A 151 3.97 -24.47 1.09
CA ASP A 151 4.43 -25.79 0.65
C ASP A 151 3.27 -26.67 0.19
N GLU A 152 2.16 -26.69 0.94
CA GLU A 152 1.00 -27.50 0.56
C GLU A 152 0.31 -26.95 -0.71
N ILE A 153 0.23 -25.60 -0.87
CA ILE A 153 -0.24 -25.00 -2.13
C ILE A 153 0.64 -25.45 -3.31
N ALA A 154 1.96 -25.40 -3.15
CA ALA A 154 2.88 -25.84 -4.21
C ALA A 154 2.67 -27.30 -4.57
N LYS A 155 2.50 -28.17 -3.59
CA LYS A 155 2.29 -29.61 -3.78
C LYS A 155 0.95 -29.91 -4.44
N VAL A 156 -0.16 -29.37 -3.91
CA VAL A 156 -1.51 -29.56 -4.45
C VAL A 156 -1.60 -29.01 -5.88
N SER A 157 -1.06 -27.81 -6.13
CA SER A 157 -1.05 -27.19 -7.45
C SER A 157 -0.27 -28.01 -8.46
N SER A 158 0.92 -28.46 -8.08
CA SER A 158 1.77 -29.31 -8.95
C SER A 158 1.04 -30.57 -9.39
N GLN A 159 0.34 -31.22 -8.44
CA GLN A 159 -0.43 -32.43 -8.74
C GLN A 159 -1.67 -32.11 -9.58
N TYR A 160 -2.43 -31.08 -9.20
CA TYR A 160 -3.64 -30.67 -9.93
C TYR A 160 -3.36 -30.34 -11.39
N ILE A 161 -2.26 -29.61 -11.67
CA ILE A 161 -1.83 -29.26 -13.03
C ILE A 161 -1.49 -30.52 -13.83
N ALA A 162 -0.78 -31.49 -13.21
CA ALA A 162 -0.44 -32.74 -13.87
C ALA A 162 -1.67 -33.60 -14.22
N ASP A 163 -2.68 -33.60 -13.35
CA ASP A 163 -3.85 -34.45 -13.51
C ASP A 163 -4.93 -33.84 -14.41
N ASN A 164 -5.04 -32.49 -14.44
CA ASN A 164 -6.17 -31.81 -15.09
C ASN A 164 -5.77 -30.95 -16.29
N MET A 165 -4.49 -30.62 -16.44
CA MET A 165 -4.00 -29.87 -17.60
C MET A 165 -3.10 -30.79 -18.43
N ASP A 166 -3.24 -30.80 -19.76
CA ASP A 166 -2.39 -31.62 -20.64
C ASP A 166 -0.94 -31.07 -20.70
N GLN A 167 -0.34 -30.86 -19.52
CA GLN A 167 0.99 -30.32 -19.31
C GLN A 167 1.86 -31.26 -18.46
N SER A 168 3.18 -31.01 -18.50
CA SER A 168 4.09 -31.70 -17.59
C SER A 168 3.92 -31.19 -16.18
N GLN A 169 4.01 -32.08 -15.19
CA GLN A 169 3.95 -31.71 -13.79
C GLN A 169 4.99 -30.63 -13.44
N PRO A 170 4.59 -29.46 -12.91
CA PRO A 170 5.52 -28.44 -12.44
C PRO A 170 6.41 -29.01 -11.33
N LYS A 171 7.69 -28.66 -11.38
CA LYS A 171 8.67 -29.14 -10.44
C LYS A 171 8.86 -28.12 -9.31
N ILE A 172 8.63 -28.52 -8.06
CA ILE A 172 8.98 -27.69 -6.90
C ILE A 172 10.51 -27.61 -6.85
N ILE A 173 11.06 -26.41 -6.99
CA ILE A 173 12.51 -26.15 -6.99
C ILE A 173 12.97 -25.56 -5.66
N GLN A 174 12.07 -24.94 -4.90
CA GLN A 174 12.33 -24.41 -3.57
C GLN A 174 11.13 -24.65 -2.67
N THR A 175 11.39 -25.30 -1.53
CA THR A 175 10.40 -25.42 -0.45
C THR A 175 10.22 -24.07 0.24
N ALA A 176 9.09 -23.91 0.92
CA ALA A 176 8.72 -22.63 1.52
C ALA A 176 9.77 -22.11 2.51
N TYR A 177 10.20 -20.91 2.26
CA TYR A 177 11.08 -20.14 3.14
C TYR A 177 10.37 -18.87 3.59
N ALA A 178 10.40 -18.58 4.88
CA ALA A 178 9.86 -17.36 5.45
C ALA A 178 10.97 -16.53 6.13
N SER A 179 10.94 -15.22 5.91
CA SER A 179 11.78 -14.28 6.66
C SER A 179 11.25 -14.12 8.09
N LYS A 180 12.14 -14.12 9.07
CA LYS A 180 11.79 -13.82 10.46
C LYS A 180 11.41 -12.36 10.68
N THR A 181 11.61 -11.51 9.69
CA THR A 181 11.28 -10.08 9.77
C THR A 181 9.86 -9.89 9.24
N PRO A 182 8.95 -9.31 10.04
CA PRO A 182 7.59 -8.98 9.59
C PRO A 182 7.61 -8.05 8.37
N VAL A 183 6.74 -8.32 7.40
CA VAL A 183 6.65 -7.55 6.15
C VAL A 183 5.80 -6.28 6.29
N ASN A 184 4.94 -6.20 7.31
CA ASN A 184 4.00 -5.10 7.54
C ASN A 184 4.47 -4.07 8.57
N ASN A 185 5.79 -3.95 8.83
CA ASN A 185 6.31 -3.02 9.84
C ASN A 185 6.16 -1.55 9.38
N ASN A 186 4.98 -0.99 9.56
CA ASN A 186 4.62 0.38 9.19
C ASN A 186 4.78 1.40 10.33
N ILE A 187 5.39 1.02 11.46
CA ILE A 187 5.51 1.90 12.65
C ILE A 187 6.22 3.21 12.27
N LEU A 188 7.35 3.11 11.57
CA LEU A 188 8.08 4.31 11.12
C LEU A 188 7.26 5.17 10.18
N LYS A 189 6.58 4.57 9.20
CA LYS A 189 5.71 5.26 8.25
C LYS A 189 4.58 6.01 8.97
N ASN A 190 3.91 5.37 9.91
CA ASN A 190 2.82 5.98 10.67
C ASN A 190 3.32 7.11 11.58
N THR A 191 4.50 6.96 12.18
CA THR A 191 5.15 8.02 12.97
C THR A 191 5.46 9.25 12.13
N VAL A 192 5.99 9.07 10.92
CA VAL A 192 6.25 10.18 9.97
C VAL A 192 4.95 10.86 9.55
N ILE A 193 3.90 10.09 9.26
CA ILE A 193 2.57 10.65 8.93
C ILE A 193 2.06 11.50 10.11
N GLY A 194 2.16 11.00 11.34
CA GLY A 194 1.79 11.74 12.55
C GLY A 194 2.58 13.06 12.70
N ALA A 195 3.89 13.03 12.43
CA ALA A 195 4.74 14.21 12.46
C ALA A 195 4.30 15.28 11.45
N VAL A 196 4.04 14.87 10.21
CA VAL A 196 3.58 15.77 9.13
C VAL A 196 2.22 16.36 9.47
N LEU A 197 1.27 15.55 9.93
CA LEU A 197 -0.05 16.03 10.36
C LEU A 197 0.05 17.01 11.53
N GLY A 198 0.95 16.75 12.49
CA GLY A 198 1.22 17.66 13.60
C GLY A 198 1.71 19.03 13.15
N LEU A 199 2.61 19.04 12.19
CA LEU A 199 3.13 20.27 11.61
C LEU A 199 2.02 21.07 10.92
N PHE A 200 1.20 20.42 10.07
CA PHE A 200 0.12 21.09 9.36
C PHE A 200 -0.98 21.62 10.28
N LEU A 201 -1.35 20.86 11.31
CA LEU A 201 -2.35 21.32 12.29
C LEU A 201 -1.85 22.55 13.06
N ALA A 202 -0.62 22.53 13.54
CA ALA A 202 -0.06 23.68 14.25
C ALA A 202 0.08 24.88 13.33
N ALA A 203 0.53 24.69 12.10
CA ALA A 203 0.61 25.77 11.10
C ALA A 203 -0.78 26.37 10.82
N GLY A 204 -1.80 25.51 10.64
CA GLY A 204 -3.18 25.97 10.44
C GLY A 204 -3.72 26.77 11.63
N ILE A 205 -3.43 26.36 12.86
CA ILE A 205 -3.84 27.13 14.06
C ILE A 205 -3.14 28.49 14.12
N VAL A 206 -1.84 28.55 13.80
CA VAL A 206 -1.08 29.81 13.78
C VAL A 206 -1.64 30.73 12.69
N VAL A 207 -1.91 30.22 11.50
CA VAL A 207 -2.50 31.00 10.40
C VAL A 207 -3.89 31.51 10.74
N LEU A 208 -4.76 30.67 11.31
CA LEU A 208 -6.09 31.10 11.76
C LEU A 208 -6.01 32.15 12.87
N GLY A 209 -5.09 32.00 13.81
CA GLY A 209 -4.85 32.99 14.85
C GLY A 209 -4.44 34.34 14.25
N TYR A 210 -3.53 34.33 13.27
CA TYR A 210 -3.09 35.54 12.57
C TYR A 210 -4.21 36.23 11.76
N MET A 211 -5.14 35.44 11.19
CA MET A 211 -6.27 35.98 10.41
C MET A 211 -7.40 36.57 11.29
N LEU A 212 -7.46 36.15 12.55
CA LEU A 212 -8.51 36.59 13.49
C LEU A 212 -8.07 37.76 14.40
N ASP A 213 -6.79 38.09 14.41
CA ASP A 213 -6.20 39.18 15.21
C ASP A 213 -6.08 40.47 14.39
#